data_6ad2aab27041a8fd42378eca80a722e1
#
_entry.id   6ad2aab27041a8fd42378eca80a722e1
#
_cell.length_a   1.000
_cell.length_b   1.000
_cell.length_c   1.000
_cell.angle_alpha   90.00
_cell.angle_beta   90.00
_cell.angle_gamma   90.00
#
_symmetry.space_group_name_H-M   'P 1'
#
loop_
_entity.id
_entity.type
_entity.pdbx_description
1 polymer ?
#
loop_
_entity_poly.entity_id
_entity_poly.type
_entity_poly.pdbx_seq_one_letter_code
_entity_poly.pdbx_strand_id
1 'polypeptide(L)'
;MKKLIIFLLVLAPTIGFSQGMKITWEDSDGREFSINSNTGNFQYSMIAGDKLYYNGKYDSGPEGSIKSIGNVKVYYNGKYDGGPEESVKSVGSIKIYYNGKYDSGPEGSIKSTSGSVSH
;
A
#
# COMPACT_ATOMS: atom_id res chain seq x y z
N MET A 1 0.64 24.98 -7.79
CA MET A 1 0.75 24.75 -7.21
C MET A 1 1.35 23.71 -6.81
N LYS A 2 1.99 23.55 -6.33
CA LYS A 2 2.53 22.65 -6.00
C LYS A 2 2.09 22.07 -4.89
N LYS A 3 1.90 21.04 -4.75
CA LYS A 3 1.42 20.52 -3.73
C LYS A 3 2.45 19.98 -2.88
N LEU A 4 2.31 20.03 -1.69
CA LEU A 4 3.22 19.50 -0.78
C LEU A 4 2.91 18.07 -0.61
N ILE A 5 3.82 17.25 -0.92
CA ILE A 5 3.61 15.84 -0.81
C ILE A 5 4.10 15.38 0.52
N ILE A 6 3.25 14.74 1.26
CA ILE A 6 3.58 14.32 2.56
C ILE A 6 3.52 12.85 2.71
N PHE A 7 4.56 12.27 3.23
CA PHE A 7 4.55 10.89 3.55
C PHE A 7 4.35 10.86 5.04
N LEU A 8 3.18 10.47 5.45
CA LEU A 8 2.81 10.59 6.83
C LEU A 8 2.69 9.27 7.50
N LEU A 9 3.41 9.09 8.56
CA LEU A 9 3.30 7.89 9.36
C LEU A 9 2.53 8.28 10.60
N VAL A 10 1.34 7.76 10.73
CA VAL A 10 0.52 8.09 11.85
C VAL A 10 0.67 7.03 12.91
N LEU A 11 1.20 7.41 14.05
CA LEU A 11 1.35 6.51 15.14
C LEU A 11 0.15 6.64 16.03
N ALA A 12 -0.53 5.58 16.21
CA ALA A 12 -1.66 5.62 17.09
C ALA A 12 -1.12 5.20 18.42
N PRO A 13 -0.95 6.09 19.25
CA PRO A 13 -0.36 5.79 20.51
C PRO A 13 -1.28 5.09 21.39
N THR A 14 -2.03 4.22 20.95
CA THR A 14 -2.97 3.69 21.76
C THR A 14 -2.53 2.46 22.33
N ILE A 15 -3.33 1.99 23.14
CA ILE A 15 -3.06 0.85 23.75
C ILE A 15 -3.59 -0.25 23.03
N GLY A 16 -4.29 -0.09 22.08
CA GLY A 16 -4.92 -1.19 21.43
C GLY A 16 -4.04 -1.77 20.42
N PHE A 17 -3.09 -2.30 20.81
CA PHE A 17 -2.19 -2.75 19.96
C PHE A 17 -2.51 -3.56 18.83
N SER A 18 -3.59 -4.22 18.78
CA SER A 18 -3.92 -5.06 17.66
C SER A 18 -4.26 -4.26 16.43
N GLN A 19 -4.45 -2.95 16.56
CA GLN A 19 -4.83 -2.21 15.39
C GLN A 19 -3.69 -1.86 14.50
N GLY A 20 -2.49 -1.87 14.97
CA GLY A 20 -1.36 -1.50 14.14
C GLY A 20 -1.33 -0.03 13.83
N MET A 21 -0.49 0.34 12.92
CA MET A 21 -0.34 1.71 12.50
C MET A 21 -0.91 1.86 11.11
N LYS A 22 -1.38 3.05 10.81
CA LYS A 22 -1.85 3.33 9.48
C LYS A 22 -0.77 4.16 8.80
N ILE A 23 -0.30 3.69 7.68
CA ILE A 23 0.70 4.39 6.92
C ILE A 23 -0.04 5.10 5.81
N THR A 24 0.10 6.41 5.75
CA THR A 24 -0.66 7.22 4.82
C THR A 24 0.28 8.08 4.00
N TRP A 25 0.00 8.22 2.73
CA TRP A 25 0.79 9.12 1.89
C TRP A 25 -0.12 9.68 0.80
N GLU A 26 0.39 10.72 0.14
CA GLU A 26 -0.34 11.38 -0.91
C GLU A 26 0.57 11.44 -2.13
N ASP A 27 0.06 11.17 -3.31
CA ASP A 27 0.92 11.25 -4.49
C ASP A 27 0.94 12.68 -5.03
N SER A 28 1.69 12.91 -6.10
CA SER A 28 1.85 14.25 -6.62
C SER A 28 0.58 14.83 -7.20
N ASP A 29 -0.39 13.99 -7.49
CA ASP A 29 -1.65 14.45 -8.06
C ASP A 29 -2.73 14.66 -7.01
N GLY A 30 -2.45 14.35 -5.77
CA GLY A 30 -3.41 14.59 -4.69
C GLY A 30 -4.19 13.37 -4.24
N ARG A 31 -3.90 12.20 -4.79
CA ARG A 31 -4.57 11.00 -4.31
C ARG A 31 -3.98 10.59 -2.99
N GLU A 32 -4.82 10.13 -2.10
CA GLU A 32 -4.38 9.68 -0.80
C GLU A 32 -4.44 8.17 -0.72
N PHE A 33 -3.43 7.59 -0.14
CA PHE A 33 -3.37 6.15 0.03
C PHE A 33 -3.06 5.83 1.48
N SER A 34 -3.57 4.73 1.97
CA SER A 34 -3.20 4.28 3.30
C SER A 34 -3.21 2.76 3.36
N ILE A 35 -2.42 2.24 4.27
CA ILE A 35 -2.38 0.80 4.46
C ILE A 35 -2.16 0.55 5.94
N ASN A 36 -2.87 -0.42 6.47
CA ASN A 36 -2.73 -0.77 7.89
C ASN A 36 -1.56 -1.74 8.05
N SER A 37 -0.66 -1.45 8.97
CA SER A 37 0.55 -2.22 9.08
C SER A 37 0.34 -3.64 9.57
N ASN A 38 -0.74 -3.89 10.29
CA ASN A 38 -1.00 -5.25 10.77
C ASN A 38 -1.88 -6.04 9.82
N THR A 39 -2.91 -5.43 9.28
CA THR A 39 -3.85 -6.17 8.48
C THR A 39 -3.58 -6.09 6.99
N GLY A 40 -2.77 -5.12 6.57
CA GLY A 40 -2.55 -4.92 5.16
C GLY A 40 -3.72 -4.31 4.43
N ASN A 41 -4.72 -3.86 5.15
CA ASN A 41 -5.90 -3.29 4.51
C ASN A 41 -5.52 -2.00 3.79
N PHE A 42 -5.76 -1.97 2.49
CA PHE A 42 -5.34 -0.87 1.65
C PHE A 42 -6.55 -0.01 1.27
N GLN A 43 -6.41 1.29 1.43
CA GLN A 43 -7.45 2.22 1.07
C GLN A 43 -6.88 3.30 0.18
N TYR A 44 -7.72 3.89 -0.64
CA TYR A 44 -7.27 4.89 -1.58
C TYR A 44 -8.36 5.90 -1.82
N SER A 45 -7.98 7.06 -2.37
CA SER A 45 -8.95 8.02 -2.85
C SER A 45 -8.71 8.24 -4.33
N MET A 46 -9.64 8.90 -4.98
CA MET A 46 -9.53 9.17 -6.40
C MET A 46 -9.63 10.66 -6.65
N ILE A 47 -9.08 11.09 -7.75
CA ILE A 47 -9.28 12.47 -8.18
C ILE A 47 -10.12 12.45 -9.44
N ALA A 48 -10.57 13.61 -9.86
CA ALA A 48 -11.45 13.70 -11.01
C ALA A 48 -10.81 13.09 -12.23
N GLY A 49 -11.55 12.31 -12.95
CA GLY A 49 -11.06 11.68 -14.15
C GLY A 49 -10.42 10.32 -13.96
N ASP A 50 -10.20 9.92 -12.73
CA ASP A 50 -9.60 8.62 -12.49
C ASP A 50 -10.54 7.51 -12.90
N LYS A 51 -9.94 6.45 -13.42
CA LYS A 51 -10.66 5.24 -13.71
C LYS A 51 -10.08 4.14 -12.87
N LEU A 52 -10.93 3.26 -12.40
CA LEU A 52 -10.49 2.12 -11.63
C LEU A 52 -10.49 0.90 -12.49
N TYR A 53 -9.43 0.13 -12.41
CA TYR A 53 -9.36 -1.15 -13.07
C TYR A 53 -9.12 -2.23 -12.03
N TYR A 54 -9.68 -3.39 -12.27
CA TYR A 54 -9.58 -4.49 -11.33
C TYR A 54 -8.91 -5.67 -12.00
N ASN A 55 -8.22 -6.47 -11.22
CA ASN A 55 -7.56 -7.66 -11.73
C ASN A 55 -8.62 -8.69 -12.11
N GLY A 56 -8.44 -9.25 -13.29
CA GLY A 56 -9.32 -10.31 -13.75
C GLY A 56 -8.69 -11.66 -13.54
N LYS A 57 -9.35 -12.66 -14.06
CA LYS A 57 -8.94 -14.03 -13.90
C LYS A 57 -7.53 -14.31 -14.39
N TYR A 58 -7.11 -13.65 -15.44
CA TYR A 58 -5.81 -13.91 -16.03
C TYR A 58 -4.76 -12.85 -15.72
N ASP A 59 -5.08 -11.93 -14.85
CA ASP A 59 -4.09 -10.94 -14.46
C ASP A 59 -3.23 -11.50 -13.33
N SER A 60 -2.10 -10.85 -13.07
CA SER A 60 -1.18 -11.38 -12.08
C SER A 60 -1.61 -11.16 -10.65
N GLY A 61 -2.49 -10.20 -10.41
CA GLY A 61 -2.95 -9.95 -9.05
C GLY A 61 -4.17 -10.77 -8.71
N PRO A 62 -4.60 -10.70 -7.46
CA PRO A 62 -5.78 -11.47 -7.05
C PRO A 62 -7.01 -10.98 -7.79
N GLU A 63 -7.81 -11.90 -8.26
CA GLU A 63 -9.00 -11.54 -9.03
C GLU A 63 -9.91 -10.67 -8.18
N GLY A 64 -10.38 -9.59 -8.76
CA GLY A 64 -11.25 -8.66 -8.06
C GLY A 64 -10.55 -7.58 -7.28
N SER A 65 -9.23 -7.65 -7.14
CA SER A 65 -8.51 -6.62 -6.42
C SER A 65 -8.22 -5.45 -7.35
N ILE A 66 -7.87 -4.31 -6.78
CA ILE A 66 -7.58 -3.13 -7.56
C ILE A 66 -6.30 -3.34 -8.36
N LYS A 67 -6.37 -3.06 -9.64
CA LYS A 67 -5.22 -3.16 -10.51
C LYS A 67 -4.59 -1.80 -10.73
N SER A 68 -5.40 -0.78 -10.90
CA SER A 68 -4.87 0.58 -11.04
C SER A 68 -5.94 1.61 -10.68
N ILE A 69 -5.46 2.77 -10.26
CA ILE A 69 -6.29 3.90 -9.91
C ILE A 69 -5.74 5.04 -10.73
N GLY A 70 -6.44 5.41 -11.80
CA GLY A 70 -5.92 6.38 -12.73
C GLY A 70 -4.63 5.82 -13.33
N ASN A 71 -3.53 6.54 -13.20
CA ASN A 71 -2.27 6.05 -13.73
C ASN A 71 -1.37 5.43 -12.64
N VAL A 72 -1.92 5.17 -11.48
CA VAL A 72 -1.16 4.56 -10.40
C VAL A 72 -1.44 3.06 -10.40
N LYS A 73 -0.40 2.27 -10.57
CA LYS A 73 -0.55 0.82 -10.63
C LYS A 73 -0.30 0.19 -9.28
N VAL A 74 -1.08 -0.83 -8.96
CA VAL A 74 -0.96 -1.55 -7.70
C VAL A 74 -0.56 -2.98 -8.01
N TYR A 75 0.52 -3.42 -7.39
CA TYR A 75 1.00 -4.78 -7.60
C TYR A 75 0.90 -5.55 -6.29
N TYR A 76 0.79 -6.85 -6.41
CA TYR A 76 0.58 -7.72 -5.26
C TYR A 76 1.67 -8.79 -5.19
N ASN A 77 1.96 -9.24 -4.00
CA ASN A 77 2.96 -10.28 -3.81
C ASN A 77 2.42 -11.61 -4.28
N GLY A 78 3.23 -12.32 -5.02
CA GLY A 78 2.88 -13.66 -5.44
C GLY A 78 3.50 -14.68 -4.52
N LYS A 79 3.37 -15.93 -4.91
CA LYS A 79 3.82 -17.03 -4.09
C LYS A 79 5.30 -16.98 -3.77
N TYR A 80 6.11 -16.48 -4.67
CA TYR A 80 7.55 -16.49 -4.46
C TYR A 80 8.12 -15.12 -4.14
N ASP A 81 7.28 -14.16 -3.86
CA ASP A 81 7.77 -12.85 -3.46
C ASP A 81 7.99 -12.84 -1.96
N GLY A 82 8.61 -11.79 -1.47
CA GLY A 82 9.00 -11.75 -0.07
C GLY A 82 7.92 -11.47 0.92
N GLY A 83 6.76 -11.00 0.50
CA GLY A 83 5.68 -10.70 1.43
C GLY A 83 4.61 -11.77 1.40
N PRO A 84 3.59 -11.60 2.22
CA PRO A 84 2.49 -12.56 2.21
C PRO A 84 1.81 -12.56 0.86
N GLU A 85 1.46 -13.75 0.40
CA GLU A 85 0.84 -13.89 -0.91
C GLU A 85 -0.45 -13.07 -0.95
N GLU A 86 -0.63 -12.34 -2.05
CA GLU A 86 -1.79 -11.49 -2.29
C GLU A 86 -1.80 -10.19 -1.48
N SER A 87 -0.77 -9.92 -0.71
CA SER A 87 -0.68 -8.63 -0.05
C SER A 87 -0.16 -7.59 -1.05
N VAL A 88 -0.35 -6.31 -0.73
CA VAL A 88 0.05 -5.25 -1.62
C VAL A 88 1.57 -5.15 -1.64
N LYS A 89 2.14 -5.25 -2.82
CA LYS A 89 3.59 -5.19 -2.99
C LYS A 89 4.05 -3.78 -3.28
N SER A 90 3.33 -3.06 -4.10
CA SER A 90 3.69 -1.68 -4.40
C SER A 90 2.48 -0.91 -4.88
N VAL A 91 2.52 0.40 -4.68
CA VAL A 91 1.49 1.31 -5.15
C VAL A 91 2.25 2.45 -5.82
N GLY A 92 2.19 2.49 -7.13
CA GLY A 92 2.98 3.46 -7.88
C GLY A 92 4.45 3.25 -7.58
N SER A 93 5.13 4.27 -7.11
CA SER A 93 6.55 4.18 -6.83
C SER A 93 6.85 3.77 -5.38
N ILE A 94 5.82 3.57 -4.58
CA ILE A 94 6.02 3.19 -3.18
C ILE A 94 6.02 1.67 -3.07
N LYS A 95 7.09 1.12 -2.52
CA LYS A 95 7.18 -0.31 -2.31
C LYS A 95 6.96 -0.62 -0.85
N ILE A 96 6.31 -1.74 -0.59
CA ILE A 96 5.94 -2.13 0.77
C ILE A 96 6.66 -3.42 1.10
N TYR A 97 7.36 -3.41 2.24
CA TYR A 97 8.10 -4.57 2.68
C TYR A 97 7.44 -5.13 3.93
N TYR A 98 7.46 -6.43 4.05
CA TYR A 98 6.78 -7.13 5.14
C TYR A 98 7.77 -7.88 6.00
N ASN A 99 7.43 -8.05 7.25
CA ASN A 99 8.26 -8.83 8.16
C ASN A 99 8.16 -10.30 7.81
N GLY A 100 9.31 -10.93 7.71
CA GLY A 100 9.35 -12.35 7.47
C GLY A 100 9.53 -13.10 8.77
N LYS A 101 9.76 -14.39 8.63
CA LYS A 101 9.87 -15.25 9.76
C LYS A 101 10.98 -14.86 10.71
N TYR A 102 12.09 -14.35 10.18
CA TYR A 102 13.23 -14.03 11.00
C TYR A 102 13.39 -12.55 11.33
N ASP A 103 12.41 -11.75 10.98
CA ASP A 103 12.48 -10.34 11.33
C ASP A 103 11.93 -10.14 12.74
N SER A 104 12.19 -8.98 13.31
CA SER A 104 11.80 -8.76 14.68
C SER A 104 10.33 -8.46 14.87
N GLY A 105 9.66 -8.02 13.84
CA GLY A 105 8.24 -7.72 13.97
C GLY A 105 7.39 -8.95 13.70
N PRO A 106 6.09 -8.84 13.90
CA PRO A 106 5.20 -9.98 13.64
C PRO A 106 5.25 -10.35 12.18
N GLU A 107 5.37 -11.62 11.91
CA GLU A 107 5.45 -12.11 10.54
C GLU A 107 4.20 -11.69 9.78
N GLY A 108 4.39 -11.16 8.58
CA GLY A 108 3.27 -10.73 7.75
C GLY A 108 2.85 -9.29 7.95
N SER A 109 3.34 -8.63 8.98
CA SER A 109 3.02 -7.22 9.16
C SER A 109 3.99 -6.39 8.34
N ILE A 110 3.68 -5.12 8.16
CA ILE A 110 4.52 -4.27 7.33
C ILE A 110 5.76 -3.86 8.09
N LYS A 111 6.90 -4.07 7.47
CA LYS A 111 8.17 -3.75 8.06
C LYS A 111 8.58 -2.33 7.73
N SER A 112 8.43 -1.94 6.49
CA SER A 112 8.82 -0.60 6.06
C SER A 112 8.26 -0.33 4.68
N THR A 113 8.36 0.90 4.26
CA THR A 113 8.02 1.26 2.90
C THR A 113 9.20 2.04 2.33
N SER A 114 9.33 2.04 1.03
CA SER A 114 10.38 2.80 0.41
C SER A 114 9.87 3.35 -0.91
N GLY A 115 10.58 4.31 -1.43
CA GLY A 115 10.21 4.96 -2.66
C GLY A 115 9.93 6.41 -2.38
N SER A 116 9.79 7.18 -3.42
CA SER A 116 9.50 8.58 -3.24
C SER A 116 8.31 8.93 -4.07
N VAL A 117 7.58 9.91 -3.60
CA VAL A 117 6.44 10.41 -4.32
C VAL A 117 6.94 11.52 -5.19
N SER A 118 6.72 11.45 -6.48
CA SER A 118 7.27 12.46 -7.35
C SER A 118 6.40 13.70 -7.31
N HIS A 119 7.00 14.78 -7.60
CA HIS A 119 6.29 16.04 -7.56
C HIS A 119 6.13 16.64 -8.92
#